data_eec193b311e569f2f0f41068ea955694
#
_entry.id   eec193b311e569f2f0f41068ea955694
#
_cell.length_a   1.000
_cell.length_b   1.000
_cell.length_c   1.000
_cell.angle_alpha   90.00
_cell.angle_beta   90.00
_cell.angle_gamma   90.00
#
_symmetry.space_group_name_H-M   'P 1'
#
loop_
_entity.id
_entity.type
_entity.pdbx_description
1 polymer ?
#
loop_
_entity_poly.entity_id
_entity_poly.type
_entity_poly.pdbx_seq_one_letter_code
_entity_poly.pdbx_strand_id
1 'polypeptide(L)'
;MSGERFLIVKTSSMGDVVHAAPLATDLARRFPGAAIDWLVEESFAAIPRMHGAVDRVVTVAVRRWRGAPFAAPTWRAIRDAKAQLRAERYSAILDCQGLLKSAWMARWARGPRWGFDRDSAREPLAALLYTNPVRVARARHAIDRNRALGRAACGTDVSAPPAFGLTPPWLADPVLDEATSVPYAVLLTNASRASKRWPDDRWRAVERELHRRGLRSVMFAGSAREEHETRARAAGMAAGWVAPRVGIDDVAAVLARARIVVGLDTGLSHLAAALGAPTIGIFCDYDPRLVGITGAAPCASLGGVDAAPAAAAVIAAAADLLAAGAAAGAAP
;
A
#
# COMPACT_ATOMS: atom_id res chain seq x y z
N MET A 1 4.03 -33.29 -10.83
CA MET A 1 2.73 -32.59 -10.91
C MET A 1 3.06 -31.11 -10.83
N SER A 2 2.71 -30.29 -11.85
CA SER A 2 2.90 -28.85 -11.76
C SER A 2 1.97 -28.34 -10.65
N GLY A 3 2.54 -27.73 -9.60
CA GLY A 3 1.77 -27.13 -8.50
C GLY A 3 0.83 -26.02 -9.01
N GLU A 4 -0.15 -25.64 -8.20
CA GLU A 4 -1.03 -24.52 -8.48
C GLU A 4 -0.24 -23.22 -8.68
N ARG A 5 -0.63 -22.39 -9.65
CA ARG A 5 -0.01 -21.09 -9.88
C ARG A 5 -1.09 -20.02 -10.06
N PHE A 6 -0.94 -18.91 -9.36
CA PHE A 6 -1.88 -17.79 -9.37
C PHE A 6 -1.22 -16.50 -9.87
N LEU A 7 -2.00 -15.65 -10.55
CA LEU A 7 -1.56 -14.30 -10.92
C LEU A 7 -2.48 -13.27 -10.27
N ILE A 8 -1.90 -12.40 -9.44
CA ILE A 8 -2.59 -11.22 -8.93
C ILE A 8 -2.29 -10.04 -9.88
N VAL A 9 -3.33 -9.40 -10.40
CA VAL A 9 -3.21 -8.19 -11.21
C VAL A 9 -3.67 -6.99 -10.38
N LYS A 10 -2.71 -6.24 -9.86
CA LYS A 10 -2.96 -4.99 -9.14
C LYS A 10 -1.81 -4.02 -9.43
N THR A 11 -2.03 -3.13 -10.39
CA THR A 11 -0.95 -2.33 -10.97
C THR A 11 -0.72 -1.02 -10.22
N SER A 12 -1.73 -0.40 -9.66
CA SER A 12 -1.69 0.92 -9.00
C SER A 12 -3.00 1.19 -8.22
N SER A 13 -3.12 2.20 -7.34
CA SER A 13 -2.05 3.01 -6.81
C SER A 13 -1.28 2.26 -5.70
N MET A 14 -0.28 2.92 -5.05
CA MET A 14 0.49 2.29 -3.97
C MET A 14 -0.40 1.68 -2.88
N GLY A 15 -1.34 2.44 -2.32
CA GLY A 15 -2.27 1.95 -1.30
C GLY A 15 -3.14 0.79 -1.79
N ASP A 16 -3.58 0.85 -3.05
CA ASP A 16 -4.34 -0.25 -3.66
C ASP A 16 -3.51 -1.54 -3.79
N VAL A 17 -2.20 -1.44 -4.07
CA VAL A 17 -1.28 -2.58 -4.11
C VAL A 17 -1.13 -3.18 -2.72
N VAL A 18 -0.95 -2.35 -1.69
CA VAL A 18 -0.92 -2.81 -0.28
C VAL A 18 -2.22 -3.51 0.10
N HIS A 19 -3.39 -2.95 -0.27
CA HIS A 19 -4.70 -3.55 0.02
C HIS A 19 -4.94 -4.91 -0.66
N ALA A 20 -4.14 -5.27 -1.66
CA ALA A 20 -4.22 -6.58 -2.29
C ALA A 20 -3.26 -7.61 -1.66
N ALA A 21 -2.32 -7.20 -0.81
CA ALA A 21 -1.36 -8.12 -0.17
C ALA A 21 -2.03 -9.24 0.64
N PRO A 22 -3.11 -9.01 1.43
CA PRO A 22 -3.78 -10.09 2.15
C PRO A 22 -4.34 -11.20 1.25
N LEU A 23 -4.69 -10.91 0.00
CA LEU A 23 -5.11 -11.92 -0.96
C LEU A 23 -4.00 -12.93 -1.25
N ALA A 24 -2.75 -12.49 -1.39
CA ALA A 24 -1.61 -13.40 -1.59
C ALA A 24 -1.40 -14.31 -0.37
N THR A 25 -1.53 -13.76 0.83
CA THR A 25 -1.49 -14.56 2.07
C THR A 25 -2.63 -15.59 2.13
N ASP A 26 -3.85 -15.21 1.77
CA ASP A 26 -5.00 -16.11 1.75
C ASP A 26 -4.82 -17.24 0.71
N LEU A 27 -4.27 -16.94 -0.45
CA LEU A 27 -3.93 -17.93 -1.48
C LEU A 27 -2.86 -18.92 -0.98
N ALA A 28 -1.78 -18.41 -0.39
CA ALA A 28 -0.71 -19.26 0.15
C ALA A 28 -1.19 -20.17 1.28
N ARG A 29 -2.08 -19.69 2.13
CA ARG A 29 -2.70 -20.51 3.20
C ARG A 29 -3.61 -21.59 2.62
N ARG A 30 -4.38 -21.29 1.59
CA ARG A 30 -5.32 -22.22 0.97
C ARG A 30 -4.62 -23.26 0.12
N PHE A 31 -3.50 -22.90 -0.51
CA PHE A 31 -2.72 -23.74 -1.41
C PHE A 31 -1.25 -23.73 -1.03
N PRO A 32 -0.85 -24.47 0.01
CA PRO A 32 0.55 -24.56 0.42
C PRO A 32 1.44 -25.04 -0.73
N GLY A 33 2.52 -24.30 -1.01
CA GLY A 33 3.44 -24.61 -2.11
C GLY A 33 2.98 -24.10 -3.49
N ALA A 34 1.84 -23.42 -3.60
CA ALA A 34 1.47 -22.76 -4.85
C ALA A 34 2.37 -21.57 -5.16
N ALA A 35 2.68 -21.39 -6.44
CA ALA A 35 3.40 -20.20 -6.91
C ALA A 35 2.44 -19.02 -7.10
N ILE A 36 2.81 -17.84 -6.61
CA ILE A 36 2.03 -16.61 -6.74
C ILE A 36 2.85 -15.56 -7.49
N ASP A 37 2.39 -15.20 -8.66
CA ASP A 37 2.95 -14.12 -9.46
C ASP A 37 2.13 -12.83 -9.27
N TRP A 38 2.78 -11.68 -9.39
CA TRP A 38 2.11 -10.38 -9.27
C TRP A 38 2.45 -9.46 -10.44
N LEU A 39 1.42 -8.92 -11.12
CA LEU A 39 1.57 -7.89 -12.15
C LEU A 39 1.34 -6.51 -11.53
N VAL A 40 2.36 -5.64 -11.58
CA VAL A 40 2.37 -4.33 -10.93
C VAL A 40 3.11 -3.28 -11.76
N GLU A 41 2.77 -2.00 -11.58
CA GLU A 41 3.54 -0.87 -12.13
C GLU A 41 4.95 -0.84 -11.51
N GLU A 42 5.99 -0.59 -12.32
CA GLU A 42 7.40 -0.63 -11.90
C GLU A 42 7.68 0.21 -10.64
N SER A 43 7.01 1.37 -10.49
CA SER A 43 7.16 2.27 -9.34
C SER A 43 6.65 1.69 -8.01
N PHE A 44 5.90 0.59 -8.03
CA PHE A 44 5.35 -0.05 -6.83
C PHE A 44 5.83 -1.51 -6.67
N ALA A 45 6.75 -1.95 -7.51
CA ALA A 45 7.22 -3.34 -7.53
C ALA A 45 7.89 -3.79 -6.22
N ALA A 46 8.45 -2.87 -5.45
CA ALA A 46 9.03 -3.16 -4.15
C ALA A 46 8.00 -3.79 -3.18
N ILE A 47 6.74 -3.36 -3.22
CA ILE A 47 5.70 -3.83 -2.28
C ILE A 47 5.43 -5.34 -2.43
N PRO A 48 5.06 -5.87 -3.61
CA PRO A 48 4.87 -7.31 -3.72
C PRO A 48 6.18 -8.12 -3.59
N ARG A 49 7.36 -7.52 -3.81
CA ARG A 49 8.65 -8.18 -3.53
C ARG A 49 8.91 -8.39 -2.04
N MET A 50 8.33 -7.54 -1.17
CA MET A 50 8.38 -7.72 0.28
C MET A 50 7.46 -8.83 0.78
N HIS A 51 6.56 -9.36 -0.06
CA HIS A 51 5.58 -10.36 0.36
C HIS A 51 6.16 -11.77 0.29
N GLY A 52 6.24 -12.46 1.45
CA GLY A 52 6.88 -13.77 1.56
C GLY A 52 6.26 -14.90 0.73
N ALA A 53 5.02 -14.74 0.26
CA ALA A 53 4.34 -15.72 -0.57
C ALA A 53 4.34 -15.37 -2.07
N VAL A 54 4.94 -14.26 -2.49
CA VAL A 54 5.02 -13.86 -3.91
C VAL A 54 6.34 -14.36 -4.50
N ASP A 55 6.24 -15.24 -5.48
CA ASP A 55 7.41 -15.86 -6.14
C ASP A 55 7.99 -14.95 -7.21
N ARG A 56 7.14 -14.31 -8.01
CA ARG A 56 7.59 -13.51 -9.13
C ARG A 56 6.78 -12.23 -9.28
N VAL A 57 7.49 -11.12 -9.46
CA VAL A 57 6.90 -9.80 -9.74
C VAL A 57 7.17 -9.43 -11.18
N VAL A 58 6.11 -9.38 -11.99
CA VAL A 58 6.14 -8.92 -13.38
C VAL A 58 5.81 -7.44 -13.41
N THR A 59 6.70 -6.62 -13.96
CA THR A 59 6.51 -5.17 -13.96
C THR A 59 5.99 -4.66 -15.28
N VAL A 60 5.12 -3.65 -15.20
CA VAL A 60 4.67 -2.82 -16.33
C VAL A 60 4.99 -1.36 -16.04
N ALA A 61 5.17 -0.55 -17.07
CA ALA A 61 5.54 0.86 -16.97
C ALA A 61 4.57 1.73 -17.77
N VAL A 62 3.27 1.59 -17.50
CA VAL A 62 2.21 2.21 -18.30
C VAL A 62 2.35 3.73 -18.39
N ARG A 63 2.78 4.39 -17.30
CA ARG A 63 3.01 5.85 -17.30
C ARG A 63 4.13 6.23 -18.26
N ARG A 64 5.25 5.52 -18.22
CA ARG A 64 6.40 5.75 -19.10
C ARG A 64 6.06 5.41 -20.55
N TRP A 65 5.34 4.31 -20.79
CA TRP A 65 4.94 3.90 -22.12
C TRP A 65 4.01 4.91 -22.81
N ARG A 66 3.12 5.57 -22.06
CA ARG A 66 2.27 6.64 -22.60
C ARG A 66 3.07 7.87 -23.01
N GLY A 67 4.19 8.15 -22.35
CA GLY A 67 5.08 9.26 -22.71
C GLY A 67 5.90 9.01 -23.98
N ALA A 68 6.08 7.74 -24.38
CA ALA A 68 6.87 7.35 -25.56
C ALA A 68 6.23 6.12 -26.27
N PRO A 69 4.99 6.23 -26.79
CA PRO A 69 4.22 5.09 -27.26
C PRO A 69 4.80 4.41 -28.51
N PHE A 70 5.60 5.12 -29.30
CA PHE A 70 6.20 4.60 -30.54
C PHE A 70 7.66 4.22 -30.37
N ALA A 71 8.25 4.37 -29.17
CA ALA A 71 9.64 4.05 -28.93
C ALA A 71 9.90 2.53 -28.90
N ALA A 72 10.96 2.09 -29.59
CA ALA A 72 11.34 0.66 -29.61
C ALA A 72 11.55 0.06 -28.19
N PRO A 73 12.14 0.78 -27.19
CA PRO A 73 12.22 0.30 -25.82
C PRO A 73 10.85 0.03 -25.17
N THR A 74 9.82 0.84 -25.48
CA THR A 74 8.44 0.63 -24.98
C THR A 74 7.88 -0.70 -25.47
N TRP A 75 7.97 -0.95 -26.76
CA TRP A 75 7.47 -2.19 -27.35
C TRP A 75 8.26 -3.43 -26.90
N ARG A 76 9.56 -3.28 -26.67
CA ARG A 76 10.40 -4.33 -26.09
C ARG A 76 9.92 -4.68 -24.69
N ALA A 77 9.76 -3.69 -23.80
CA ALA A 77 9.30 -3.90 -22.44
C ALA A 77 7.87 -4.53 -22.37
N ILE A 78 6.94 -4.10 -23.25
CA ILE A 78 5.61 -4.71 -23.36
C ILE A 78 5.73 -6.17 -23.80
N ARG A 79 6.55 -6.48 -24.78
CA ARG A 79 6.76 -7.82 -25.28
C ARG A 79 7.38 -8.72 -24.22
N ASP A 80 8.35 -8.22 -23.47
CA ASP A 80 9.04 -8.96 -22.41
C ASP A 80 8.08 -9.27 -21.23
N ALA A 81 7.28 -8.31 -20.78
CA ALA A 81 6.25 -8.53 -19.74
C ALA A 81 5.21 -9.55 -20.22
N LYS A 82 4.78 -9.45 -21.48
CA LYS A 82 3.83 -10.41 -22.09
C LYS A 82 4.44 -11.80 -22.22
N ALA A 83 5.71 -11.91 -22.58
CA ALA A 83 6.42 -13.19 -22.67
C ALA A 83 6.49 -13.87 -21.30
N GLN A 84 6.86 -13.12 -20.26
CA GLN A 84 6.92 -13.62 -18.87
C GLN A 84 5.56 -14.17 -18.40
N LEU A 85 4.46 -13.46 -18.67
CA LEU A 85 3.11 -13.90 -18.29
C LEU A 85 2.62 -15.10 -19.10
N ARG A 86 3.07 -15.23 -20.37
CA ARG A 86 2.71 -16.35 -21.25
C ARG A 86 3.52 -17.61 -21.01
N ALA A 87 4.66 -17.51 -20.37
CA ALA A 87 5.53 -18.65 -20.06
C ALA A 87 4.81 -19.69 -19.18
N GLU A 88 3.91 -19.20 -18.30
CA GLU A 88 3.21 -20.01 -17.34
C GLU A 88 1.72 -20.19 -17.67
N ARG A 89 1.13 -21.26 -17.13
CA ARG A 89 -0.32 -21.46 -17.09
C ARG A 89 -0.81 -21.25 -15.66
N TYR A 90 -1.78 -20.36 -15.50
CA TYR A 90 -2.32 -20.02 -14.19
C TYR A 90 -3.62 -20.77 -13.93
N SER A 91 -3.78 -21.27 -12.72
CA SER A 91 -5.03 -21.84 -12.20
C SER A 91 -6.11 -20.77 -12.05
N ALA A 92 -5.70 -19.55 -11.65
CA ALA A 92 -6.55 -18.36 -11.70
C ALA A 92 -5.72 -17.10 -11.89
N ILE A 93 -6.26 -16.15 -12.67
CA ILE A 93 -5.77 -14.80 -12.87
C ILE A 93 -6.79 -13.86 -12.19
N LEU A 94 -6.37 -13.17 -11.14
CA LEU A 94 -7.21 -12.37 -10.25
C LEU A 94 -6.97 -10.88 -10.50
N ASP A 95 -7.84 -10.23 -11.29
CA ASP A 95 -7.76 -8.78 -11.52
C ASP A 95 -8.48 -8.01 -10.41
N CYS A 96 -7.71 -7.60 -9.40
CA CYS A 96 -8.15 -6.79 -8.28
C CYS A 96 -8.24 -5.29 -8.60
N GLN A 97 -7.89 -4.87 -9.83
CA GLN A 97 -7.89 -3.46 -10.23
C GLN A 97 -9.26 -3.02 -10.77
N GLY A 98 -9.90 -3.84 -11.60
CA GLY A 98 -11.20 -3.54 -12.19
C GLY A 98 -11.19 -2.38 -13.18
N LEU A 99 -10.10 -2.19 -13.94
CA LEU A 99 -9.94 -1.20 -14.99
C LEU A 99 -9.75 -1.89 -16.35
N LEU A 100 -10.16 -1.25 -17.44
CA LEU A 100 -9.95 -1.77 -18.81
C LEU A 100 -8.48 -2.12 -19.08
N LYS A 101 -7.57 -1.25 -18.65
CA LYS A 101 -6.14 -1.47 -18.83
C LYS A 101 -5.63 -2.73 -18.11
N SER A 102 -6.08 -2.98 -16.88
CA SER A 102 -5.66 -4.16 -16.10
C SER A 102 -6.31 -5.42 -16.65
N ALA A 103 -7.59 -5.37 -16.98
CA ALA A 103 -8.32 -6.47 -17.62
C ALA A 103 -7.70 -6.84 -18.98
N TRP A 104 -7.25 -5.84 -19.76
CA TRP A 104 -6.50 -6.08 -20.99
C TRP A 104 -5.16 -6.77 -20.75
N MET A 105 -4.40 -6.32 -19.75
CA MET A 105 -3.11 -6.93 -19.39
C MET A 105 -3.31 -8.34 -18.82
N ALA A 106 -4.37 -8.62 -18.07
CA ALA A 106 -4.72 -9.95 -17.60
C ALA A 106 -4.89 -10.97 -18.74
N ARG A 107 -5.27 -10.51 -19.95
CA ARG A 107 -5.35 -11.37 -21.16
C ARG A 107 -3.98 -11.76 -21.74
N TRP A 108 -2.90 -11.15 -21.28
CA TRP A 108 -1.57 -11.58 -21.69
C TRP A 108 -1.19 -12.93 -21.07
N ALA A 109 -1.74 -13.25 -19.90
CA ALA A 109 -1.53 -14.52 -19.22
C ALA A 109 -2.47 -15.63 -19.72
N ARG A 110 -2.10 -16.90 -19.47
CA ARG A 110 -2.85 -18.09 -19.84
C ARG A 110 -3.59 -18.67 -18.65
N GLY A 111 -4.90 -18.68 -18.66
CA GLY A 111 -5.73 -19.21 -17.57
C GLY A 111 -7.09 -18.54 -17.47
N PRO A 112 -7.96 -19.03 -16.57
CA PRO A 112 -9.25 -18.40 -16.27
C PRO A 112 -9.02 -17.04 -15.60
N ARG A 113 -9.71 -16.01 -16.10
CA ARG A 113 -9.61 -14.62 -15.62
C ARG A 113 -10.81 -14.30 -14.74
N TRP A 114 -10.52 -13.95 -13.50
CA TRP A 114 -11.48 -13.52 -12.50
C TRP A 114 -11.30 -12.02 -12.24
N GLY A 115 -12.40 -11.32 -12.17
CA GLY A 115 -12.41 -9.88 -11.87
C GLY A 115 -13.79 -9.43 -11.45
N PHE A 116 -13.92 -8.16 -11.11
CA PHE A 116 -15.19 -7.60 -10.66
C PHE A 116 -16.19 -7.53 -11.84
N ASP A 117 -17.47 -7.85 -11.58
CA ASP A 117 -18.53 -7.72 -12.55
C ASP A 117 -18.81 -6.24 -12.93
N ARG A 118 -19.77 -6.02 -13.83
CA ARG A 118 -20.12 -4.70 -14.35
C ARG A 118 -20.52 -3.70 -13.25
N ASP A 119 -21.22 -4.16 -12.21
CA ASP A 119 -21.71 -3.32 -11.13
C ASP A 119 -20.63 -3.04 -10.07
N SER A 120 -19.65 -3.93 -9.99
CA SER A 120 -18.58 -3.91 -8.98
C SER A 120 -17.28 -3.31 -9.50
N ALA A 121 -16.99 -3.45 -10.79
CA ALA A 121 -15.76 -2.91 -11.39
C ALA A 121 -15.71 -1.39 -11.36
N ARG A 122 -14.50 -0.82 -11.24
CA ARG A 122 -14.30 0.63 -11.32
C ARG A 122 -14.65 1.17 -12.71
N GLU A 123 -14.28 0.42 -13.75
CA GLU A 123 -14.70 0.64 -15.14
C GLU A 123 -15.58 -0.55 -15.57
N PRO A 124 -16.89 -0.37 -15.74
CA PRO A 124 -17.84 -1.46 -16.04
C PRO A 124 -17.47 -2.33 -17.24
N LEU A 125 -16.86 -1.74 -18.26
CA LEU A 125 -16.45 -2.46 -19.47
C LEU A 125 -15.31 -3.46 -19.22
N ALA A 126 -14.55 -3.33 -18.13
CA ALA A 126 -13.53 -4.30 -17.77
C ALA A 126 -14.11 -5.71 -17.57
N ALA A 127 -15.35 -5.79 -17.09
CA ALA A 127 -16.05 -7.06 -16.85
C ALA A 127 -16.19 -7.93 -18.13
N LEU A 128 -16.24 -7.32 -19.31
CA LEU A 128 -16.33 -8.03 -20.59
C LEU A 128 -15.05 -8.80 -20.97
N LEU A 129 -13.93 -8.48 -20.29
CA LEU A 129 -12.63 -9.11 -20.56
C LEU A 129 -12.33 -10.29 -19.63
N TYR A 130 -13.16 -10.51 -18.60
CA TYR A 130 -13.03 -11.63 -17.68
C TYR A 130 -13.82 -12.85 -18.17
N THR A 131 -13.30 -14.04 -17.88
CA THR A 131 -14.05 -15.30 -18.10
C THR A 131 -15.03 -15.56 -16.96
N ASN A 132 -14.73 -15.04 -15.78
CA ASN A 132 -15.50 -15.22 -14.56
C ASN A 132 -15.68 -13.89 -13.84
N PRO A 133 -16.64 -13.04 -14.23
CA PRO A 133 -16.93 -11.80 -13.50
C PRO A 133 -17.62 -12.10 -12.17
N VAL A 134 -17.20 -11.42 -11.10
CA VAL A 134 -17.67 -11.65 -9.72
C VAL A 134 -18.32 -10.39 -9.17
N ARG A 135 -19.51 -10.54 -8.60
CA ARG A 135 -20.20 -9.45 -7.92
C ARG A 135 -19.64 -9.25 -6.50
N VAL A 136 -19.11 -8.06 -6.24
CA VAL A 136 -18.60 -7.64 -4.93
C VAL A 136 -19.03 -6.21 -4.66
N ALA A 137 -19.80 -5.98 -3.59
CA ALA A 137 -20.33 -4.66 -3.27
C ALA A 137 -19.24 -3.58 -3.18
N ARG A 138 -19.46 -2.43 -3.82
CA ARG A 138 -18.52 -1.29 -3.82
C ARG A 138 -18.35 -0.64 -2.45
N ALA A 139 -19.36 -0.74 -1.60
CA ALA A 139 -19.37 -0.19 -0.25
C ALA A 139 -18.52 -0.99 0.76
N ARG A 140 -17.92 -2.11 0.34
CA ARG A 140 -17.00 -2.88 1.19
C ARG A 140 -15.62 -2.24 1.18
N HIS A 141 -14.88 -2.44 2.28
CA HIS A 141 -13.48 -2.04 2.36
C HIS A 141 -12.64 -2.65 1.23
N ALA A 142 -11.65 -1.91 0.71
CA ALA A 142 -10.85 -2.34 -0.44
C ALA A 142 -10.15 -3.70 -0.23
N ILE A 143 -9.65 -3.96 1.00
CA ILE A 143 -9.06 -5.25 1.37
C ILE A 143 -10.10 -6.37 1.24
N ASP A 144 -11.30 -6.18 1.81
CA ASP A 144 -12.37 -7.19 1.79
C ASP A 144 -12.86 -7.47 0.38
N ARG A 145 -12.84 -6.47 -0.50
CA ARG A 145 -13.19 -6.65 -1.91
C ARG A 145 -12.18 -7.55 -2.62
N ASN A 146 -10.88 -7.33 -2.41
CA ASN A 146 -9.83 -8.16 -3.00
C ASN A 146 -9.90 -9.60 -2.47
N ARG A 147 -10.09 -9.77 -1.17
CA ARG A 147 -10.24 -11.10 -0.52
C ARG A 147 -11.51 -11.82 -0.98
N ALA A 148 -12.63 -11.10 -1.15
CA ALA A 148 -13.87 -11.67 -1.68
C ALA A 148 -13.72 -12.18 -3.11
N LEU A 149 -12.91 -11.53 -3.97
CA LEU A 149 -12.57 -12.03 -5.28
C LEU A 149 -11.79 -13.35 -5.18
N GLY A 150 -10.81 -13.44 -4.30
CA GLY A 150 -10.05 -14.67 -4.02
C GLY A 150 -10.95 -15.81 -3.52
N ARG A 151 -11.89 -15.52 -2.61
CA ARG A 151 -12.86 -16.48 -2.14
C ARG A 151 -13.74 -17.03 -3.27
N ALA A 152 -14.24 -16.15 -4.13
CA ALA A 152 -15.08 -16.56 -5.25
C ALA A 152 -14.31 -17.39 -6.28
N ALA A 153 -13.04 -17.05 -6.55
CA ALA A 153 -12.22 -17.71 -7.56
C ALA A 153 -11.59 -19.02 -7.06
N CYS A 154 -11.15 -19.06 -5.81
CA CYS A 154 -10.24 -20.09 -5.29
C CYS A 154 -10.72 -20.70 -3.96
N GLY A 155 -11.85 -20.26 -3.41
CA GLY A 155 -12.34 -20.77 -2.11
C GLY A 155 -11.43 -20.42 -0.93
N THR A 156 -10.75 -19.26 -0.98
CA THR A 156 -9.92 -18.80 0.14
C THR A 156 -10.78 -18.45 1.36
N ASP A 157 -10.26 -18.70 2.56
CA ASP A 157 -10.93 -18.32 3.80
C ASP A 157 -10.72 -16.81 4.05
N VAL A 158 -11.83 -16.10 4.28
CA VAL A 158 -11.83 -14.66 4.58
C VAL A 158 -12.38 -14.36 5.98
N SER A 159 -12.62 -15.38 6.81
CA SER A 159 -13.13 -15.23 8.18
C SER A 159 -12.06 -14.66 9.12
N ALA A 160 -10.81 -15.04 8.93
CA ALA A 160 -9.69 -14.51 9.71
C ALA A 160 -9.38 -13.03 9.34
N PRO A 161 -8.86 -12.24 10.29
CA PRO A 161 -8.35 -10.91 9.99
C PRO A 161 -7.35 -10.89 8.83
N PRO A 162 -7.28 -9.80 8.05
CA PRO A 162 -6.34 -9.70 6.94
C PRO A 162 -4.89 -9.72 7.44
N ALA A 163 -4.06 -10.60 6.88
CA ALA A 163 -2.62 -10.65 7.12
C ALA A 163 -1.88 -10.23 5.86
N PHE A 164 -1.02 -9.22 5.96
CA PHE A 164 -0.40 -8.60 4.80
C PHE A 164 0.80 -9.40 4.26
N GLY A 165 1.46 -10.20 5.09
CA GLY A 165 2.59 -11.04 4.66
C GLY A 165 3.82 -10.26 4.19
N LEU A 166 3.90 -8.96 4.48
CA LEU A 166 5.01 -8.10 4.10
C LEU A 166 6.11 -8.16 5.17
N THR A 167 7.34 -8.34 4.71
CA THR A 167 8.54 -8.24 5.54
C THR A 167 9.37 -7.06 5.03
N PRO A 168 9.67 -6.06 5.86
CA PRO A 168 10.49 -4.94 5.43
C PRO A 168 11.90 -5.41 5.11
N PRO A 169 12.55 -4.82 4.08
CA PRO A 169 13.95 -5.08 3.83
C PRO A 169 14.83 -4.52 4.95
N TRP A 170 16.08 -4.95 4.98
CA TRP A 170 17.08 -4.35 5.86
C TRP A 170 17.33 -2.90 5.43
N LEU A 171 17.42 -1.99 6.40
CA LEU A 171 17.75 -0.59 6.15
C LEU A 171 19.24 -0.49 5.77
N ALA A 172 19.51 -0.14 4.52
CA ALA A 172 20.87 -0.09 3.98
C ALA A 172 21.45 1.34 3.97
N ASP A 173 20.62 2.36 3.95
CA ASP A 173 21.06 3.76 3.89
C ASP A 173 21.62 4.23 5.25
N PRO A 174 22.93 4.59 5.35
CA PRO A 174 23.55 4.93 6.61
C PRO A 174 23.03 6.25 7.21
N VAL A 175 22.58 7.19 6.37
CA VAL A 175 22.01 8.47 6.86
C VAL A 175 20.66 8.24 7.52
N LEU A 176 19.85 7.33 6.96
CA LEU A 176 18.60 6.92 7.57
C LEU A 176 18.84 6.11 8.84
N ASP A 177 19.80 5.20 8.84
CA ASP A 177 20.09 4.37 10.01
C ASP A 177 20.55 5.22 11.20
N GLU A 178 21.46 6.16 10.97
CA GLU A 178 21.87 7.15 11.98
C GLU A 178 20.69 7.99 12.47
N ALA A 179 19.89 8.54 11.56
CA ALA A 179 18.76 9.39 11.91
C ALA A 179 17.67 8.65 12.70
N THR A 180 17.56 7.34 12.52
CA THR A 180 16.58 6.47 13.20
C THR A 180 17.18 5.61 14.32
N SER A 181 18.39 5.91 14.77
CA SER A 181 19.03 5.27 15.92
C SER A 181 18.40 5.64 17.27
N VAL A 182 17.66 6.75 17.32
CA VAL A 182 16.85 7.19 18.47
C VAL A 182 15.37 6.89 18.25
N PRO A 183 14.53 6.85 19.30
CA PRO A 183 13.09 6.70 19.13
C PRO A 183 12.49 7.79 18.24
N TYR A 184 11.69 7.38 17.25
CA TYR A 184 11.12 8.31 16.28
C TYR A 184 9.67 7.98 15.89
N ALA A 185 8.99 9.01 15.43
CA ALA A 185 7.71 8.95 14.72
C ALA A 185 7.93 9.28 13.24
N VAL A 186 7.09 8.77 12.37
CA VAL A 186 7.08 9.19 10.97
C VAL A 186 5.85 10.05 10.70
N LEU A 187 6.06 11.22 10.07
CA LEU A 187 4.99 12.13 9.65
C LEU A 187 4.89 12.14 8.12
N LEU A 188 3.81 11.57 7.57
CA LEU A 188 3.56 11.47 6.14
C LEU A 188 2.64 12.62 5.70
N THR A 189 3.24 13.80 5.51
CA THR A 189 2.53 15.08 5.35
C THR A 189 2.19 15.42 3.90
N ASN A 190 2.68 14.66 2.93
CA ASN A 190 2.49 14.91 1.50
C ASN A 190 1.33 14.09 0.93
N ALA A 191 0.56 14.71 0.04
CA ALA A 191 -0.52 14.07 -0.69
C ALA A 191 -0.56 14.55 -2.13
N SER A 192 -1.04 13.69 -3.03
CA SER A 192 -1.13 13.97 -4.46
C SER A 192 -2.17 15.03 -4.84
N ARG A 193 -3.16 15.26 -3.98
CA ARG A 193 -4.25 16.23 -4.18
C ARG A 193 -4.30 17.23 -3.03
N ALA A 194 -4.61 18.49 -3.36
CA ALA A 194 -4.75 19.55 -2.36
C ALA A 194 -5.87 19.27 -1.35
N SER A 195 -6.97 18.65 -1.79
CA SER A 195 -8.10 18.25 -0.94
C SER A 195 -7.75 17.26 0.18
N LYS A 196 -6.66 16.51 0.02
CA LYS A 196 -6.15 15.59 1.05
C LYS A 196 -5.24 16.25 2.07
N ARG A 197 -4.82 17.50 1.84
CA ARG A 197 -3.84 18.18 2.71
C ARG A 197 -4.45 18.56 4.04
N TRP A 198 -3.67 18.43 5.08
CA TRP A 198 -4.00 18.83 6.43
C TRP A 198 -3.21 20.08 6.81
N PRO A 199 -3.78 21.05 7.57
CA PRO A 199 -3.14 22.32 7.87
C PRO A 199 -1.80 22.19 8.59
N ASP A 200 -0.83 23.05 8.26
CA ASP A 200 0.53 23.00 8.79
C ASP A 200 0.61 23.30 10.29
N ASP A 201 -0.27 24.15 10.82
CA ASP A 201 -0.40 24.44 12.24
C ASP A 201 -0.80 23.19 13.05
N ARG A 202 -1.67 22.35 12.49
CA ARG A 202 -2.08 21.09 13.09
C ARG A 202 -0.95 20.06 13.07
N TRP A 203 -0.17 19.99 11.98
CA TRP A 203 1.03 19.16 11.93
C TRP A 203 2.05 19.55 12.97
N ARG A 204 2.29 20.86 13.16
CA ARG A 204 3.19 21.38 14.20
C ARG A 204 2.68 21.08 15.61
N ALA A 205 1.38 21.07 15.84
CA ALA A 205 0.82 20.71 17.14
C ALA A 205 1.04 19.22 17.46
N VAL A 206 0.83 18.33 16.49
CA VAL A 206 1.11 16.88 16.63
C VAL A 206 2.60 16.64 16.87
N GLU A 207 3.47 17.27 16.07
CA GLU A 207 4.92 17.12 16.18
C GLU A 207 5.42 17.55 17.57
N ARG A 208 4.97 18.70 18.10
CA ARG A 208 5.34 19.15 19.45
C ARG A 208 4.96 18.14 20.53
N GLU A 209 3.80 17.50 20.40
CA GLU A 209 3.39 16.45 21.33
C GLU A 209 4.30 15.23 21.26
N LEU A 210 4.63 14.77 20.03
CA LEU A 210 5.54 13.66 19.82
C LEU A 210 6.95 13.98 20.34
N HIS A 211 7.43 15.20 20.10
CA HIS A 211 8.72 15.66 20.66
C HIS A 211 8.74 15.69 22.18
N ARG A 212 7.66 16.16 22.83
CA ARG A 212 7.54 16.12 24.31
C ARG A 212 7.58 14.68 24.87
N ARG A 213 7.24 13.70 24.06
CA ARG A 213 7.35 12.26 24.38
C ARG A 213 8.70 11.66 24.01
N GLY A 214 9.68 12.47 23.63
CA GLY A 214 11.03 12.03 23.28
C GLY A 214 11.15 11.42 21.88
N LEU A 215 10.21 11.68 20.97
CA LEU A 215 10.25 11.15 19.61
C LEU A 215 10.75 12.22 18.61
N ARG A 216 11.76 11.86 17.81
CA ARG A 216 12.13 12.62 16.62
C ARG A 216 11.05 12.44 15.56
N SER A 217 10.75 13.47 14.77
CA SER A 217 9.81 13.37 13.65
C SER A 217 10.54 13.24 12.32
N VAL A 218 10.43 12.07 11.68
CA VAL A 218 11.01 11.77 10.36
C VAL A 218 9.96 12.00 9.29
N MET A 219 10.32 12.72 8.20
CA MET A 219 9.44 13.02 7.09
C MET A 219 10.08 12.63 5.77
N PHE A 220 9.26 12.15 4.83
CA PHE A 220 9.67 11.75 3.49
C PHE A 220 9.07 12.64 2.41
N ALA A 221 9.77 12.73 1.27
CA ALA A 221 9.31 13.40 0.08
C ALA A 221 9.64 12.57 -1.18
N GLY A 222 8.66 12.40 -2.08
CA GLY A 222 8.81 11.61 -3.30
C GLY A 222 9.28 12.44 -4.52
N SER A 223 9.32 13.77 -4.41
CA SER A 223 9.74 14.67 -5.49
C SER A 223 10.47 15.88 -4.94
N ALA A 224 11.24 16.59 -5.79
CA ALA A 224 11.93 17.81 -5.40
C ALA A 224 10.97 18.91 -4.90
N ARG A 225 9.77 18.99 -5.48
CA ARG A 225 8.72 19.91 -5.01
C ARG A 225 8.24 19.54 -3.62
N GLU A 226 7.91 18.26 -3.39
CA GLU A 226 7.50 17.79 -2.07
C GLU A 226 8.60 17.98 -1.03
N GLU A 227 9.86 17.77 -1.41
CA GLU A 227 11.01 17.99 -0.55
C GLU A 227 11.09 19.45 -0.09
N HIS A 228 10.94 20.41 -1.01
CA HIS A 228 10.91 21.83 -0.68
C HIS A 228 9.76 22.16 0.30
N GLU A 229 8.53 21.71 0.00
CA GLU A 229 7.35 21.90 0.85
C GLU A 229 7.54 21.24 2.24
N THR A 230 8.14 20.05 2.30
CA THR A 230 8.39 19.30 3.53
C THR A 230 9.47 19.97 4.38
N ARG A 231 10.56 20.48 3.78
CA ARG A 231 11.60 21.24 4.50
C ARG A 231 11.06 22.54 5.09
N ALA A 232 10.23 23.26 4.34
CA ALA A 232 9.57 24.47 4.84
C ALA A 232 8.67 24.16 6.05
N ARG A 233 7.96 23.03 6.04
CA ARG A 233 7.13 22.57 7.15
C ARG A 233 7.98 22.17 8.36
N ALA A 234 9.06 21.43 8.13
CA ALA A 234 9.99 20.97 9.16
C ALA A 234 10.69 22.12 9.89
N ALA A 235 11.00 23.21 9.19
CA ALA A 235 11.62 24.40 9.79
C ALA A 235 10.78 25.05 10.92
N GLY A 236 9.47 24.77 10.96
CA GLY A 236 8.58 25.20 12.03
C GLY A 236 8.34 24.15 13.14
N MET A 237 9.09 23.04 13.14
CA MET A 237 8.98 21.93 14.07
C MET A 237 10.19 21.88 15.03
N ALA A 238 9.99 21.36 16.24
CA ALA A 238 11.05 21.29 17.26
C ALA A 238 12.10 20.20 16.94
N ALA A 239 11.66 19.04 16.42
CA ALA A 239 12.51 17.89 16.10
C ALA A 239 12.16 17.27 14.74
N GLY A 240 11.72 18.10 13.79
CA GLY A 240 11.41 17.69 12.44
C GLY A 240 12.66 17.46 11.60
N TRP A 241 12.80 16.26 11.03
CA TRP A 241 13.90 15.92 10.12
C TRP A 241 13.35 15.39 8.80
N VAL A 242 13.87 15.90 7.70
CA VAL A 242 13.47 15.50 6.34
C VAL A 242 14.52 14.54 5.79
N ALA A 243 14.10 13.30 5.56
CA ALA A 243 14.94 12.28 4.99
C ALA A 243 15.39 12.64 3.55
N PRO A 244 16.56 12.20 3.10
CA PRO A 244 16.92 12.25 1.69
C PRO A 244 15.88 11.49 0.86
N ARG A 245 15.84 11.74 -0.44
CA ARG A 245 14.99 10.97 -1.36
C ARG A 245 15.59 9.60 -1.58
N VAL A 246 14.91 8.58 -1.10
CA VAL A 246 15.31 7.18 -1.14
C VAL A 246 14.24 6.31 -1.80
N GLY A 247 14.55 5.05 -2.05
CA GLY A 247 13.62 4.07 -2.59
C GLY A 247 12.54 3.65 -1.61
N ILE A 248 11.50 2.97 -2.12
CA ILE A 248 10.40 2.44 -1.28
C ILE A 248 10.94 1.41 -0.27
N ASP A 249 11.98 0.69 -0.60
CA ASP A 249 12.61 -0.32 0.26
C ASP A 249 13.13 0.33 1.56
N ASP A 250 13.91 1.42 1.46
CA ASP A 250 14.41 2.14 2.63
C ASP A 250 13.30 2.83 3.41
N VAL A 251 12.32 3.43 2.70
CA VAL A 251 11.13 4.00 3.35
C VAL A 251 10.39 2.93 4.14
N ALA A 252 10.20 1.74 3.58
CA ALA A 252 9.52 0.63 4.25
C ALA A 252 10.28 0.16 5.49
N ALA A 253 11.61 0.07 5.43
CA ALA A 253 12.45 -0.29 6.57
C ALA A 253 12.32 0.72 7.72
N VAL A 254 12.28 2.03 7.41
CA VAL A 254 12.05 3.08 8.40
C VAL A 254 10.62 3.04 8.95
N LEU A 255 9.60 2.86 8.09
CA LEU A 255 8.21 2.78 8.53
C LEU A 255 7.98 1.64 9.51
N ALA A 256 8.53 0.46 9.24
CA ALA A 256 8.35 -0.74 10.08
C ALA A 256 8.95 -0.60 11.49
N ARG A 257 9.98 0.23 11.66
CA ARG A 257 10.68 0.46 12.94
C ARG A 257 10.15 1.68 13.71
N ALA A 258 9.22 2.45 13.12
CA ALA A 258 8.69 3.66 13.75
C ALA A 258 7.85 3.32 15.00
N ARG A 259 8.01 4.12 16.06
CA ARG A 259 7.17 4.01 17.27
C ARG A 259 5.71 4.32 16.97
N ILE A 260 5.47 5.21 16.02
CA ILE A 260 4.16 5.58 15.49
C ILE A 260 4.32 6.23 14.11
N VAL A 261 3.36 6.01 13.24
CA VAL A 261 3.23 6.71 11.97
C VAL A 261 1.94 7.54 11.97
N VAL A 262 2.04 8.82 11.69
CA VAL A 262 0.89 9.70 11.48
C VAL A 262 0.94 10.20 10.05
N GLY A 263 -0.06 9.88 9.25
CA GLY A 263 -0.03 10.19 7.82
C GLY A 263 -1.38 10.52 7.24
N LEU A 264 -1.36 11.27 6.14
CA LEU A 264 -2.54 11.47 5.30
C LEU A 264 -2.98 10.14 4.67
N ASP A 265 -4.21 10.07 4.16
CA ASP A 265 -4.69 8.95 3.33
C ASP A 265 -3.83 8.82 2.06
N THR A 266 -2.71 8.11 2.19
CA THR A 266 -1.71 7.88 1.14
C THR A 266 -1.19 6.45 1.20
N GLY A 267 -0.56 6.01 0.11
CA GLY A 267 0.00 4.66 0.02
C GLY A 267 1.03 4.32 1.11
N LEU A 268 1.82 5.29 1.57
CA LEU A 268 2.81 5.07 2.62
C LEU A 268 2.17 4.83 3.99
N SER A 269 1.04 5.48 4.30
CA SER A 269 0.29 5.22 5.54
C SER A 269 -0.26 3.80 5.59
N HIS A 270 -0.79 3.31 4.45
CA HIS A 270 -1.22 1.92 4.34
C HIS A 270 -0.07 0.94 4.40
N LEU A 271 1.07 1.28 3.80
CA LEU A 271 2.28 0.46 3.86
C LEU A 271 2.82 0.35 5.29
N ALA A 272 2.86 1.46 6.04
CA ALA A 272 3.28 1.46 7.44
C ALA A 272 2.44 0.50 8.31
N ALA A 273 1.12 0.60 8.20
CA ALA A 273 0.20 -0.30 8.90
C ALA A 273 0.37 -1.77 8.48
N ALA A 274 0.54 -2.02 7.19
CA ALA A 274 0.76 -3.37 6.64
C ALA A 274 2.09 -3.99 7.10
N LEU A 275 3.10 -3.16 7.39
CA LEU A 275 4.39 -3.56 7.95
C LEU A 275 4.36 -3.70 9.49
N GLY A 276 3.23 -3.46 10.13
CA GLY A 276 3.05 -3.63 11.57
C GLY A 276 3.40 -2.40 12.42
N ALA A 277 3.58 -1.23 11.84
CA ALA A 277 3.74 0.00 12.61
C ALA A 277 2.39 0.53 13.13
N PRO A 278 2.30 0.96 14.40
CA PRO A 278 1.13 1.70 14.89
C PRO A 278 0.87 2.92 14.01
N THR A 279 -0.32 3.04 13.41
CA THR A 279 -0.53 4.02 12.34
C THR A 279 -1.85 4.77 12.51
N ILE A 280 -1.78 6.09 12.41
CA ILE A 280 -2.94 6.99 12.32
C ILE A 280 -3.05 7.51 10.88
N GLY A 281 -4.17 7.24 10.23
CA GLY A 281 -4.53 7.83 8.95
C GLY A 281 -5.44 9.05 9.12
N ILE A 282 -5.05 10.16 8.52
CA ILE A 282 -5.81 11.42 8.47
C ILE A 282 -6.54 11.47 7.13
N PHE A 283 -7.87 11.49 7.19
CA PHE A 283 -8.77 11.55 6.04
C PHE A 283 -9.40 12.95 5.95
N CYS A 284 -9.25 13.61 4.81
CA CYS A 284 -9.80 14.95 4.58
C CYS A 284 -10.85 14.98 3.45
N ASP A 285 -10.76 14.07 2.47
CA ASP A 285 -11.59 14.07 1.27
C ASP A 285 -12.11 12.68 0.86
N TYR A 286 -11.94 11.68 1.70
CA TYR A 286 -12.36 10.32 1.41
C TYR A 286 -12.97 9.61 2.63
N ASP A 287 -13.87 8.66 2.38
CA ASP A 287 -14.55 7.87 3.42
C ASP A 287 -13.62 6.76 3.93
N PRO A 288 -13.18 6.80 5.21
CA PRO A 288 -12.31 5.78 5.77
C PRO A 288 -12.96 4.39 5.86
N ARG A 289 -14.28 4.28 5.80
CA ARG A 289 -14.94 2.96 5.77
C ARG A 289 -14.57 2.15 4.54
N LEU A 290 -14.15 2.80 3.45
CA LEU A 290 -13.80 2.16 2.18
C LEU A 290 -12.33 1.78 2.08
N VAL A 291 -11.45 2.54 2.73
CA VAL A 291 -9.99 2.40 2.62
C VAL A 291 -9.26 2.73 3.93
N GLY A 292 -9.92 2.61 5.07
CA GLY A 292 -9.32 2.94 6.37
C GLY A 292 -8.02 2.17 6.65
N ILE A 293 -7.19 2.77 7.48
CA ILE A 293 -5.91 2.16 7.86
C ILE A 293 -6.17 0.84 8.61
N THR A 294 -5.55 -0.20 8.12
CA THR A 294 -5.67 -1.57 8.68
C THR A 294 -4.30 -2.21 8.71
N GLY A 295 -3.92 -2.80 9.82
CA GLY A 295 -2.64 -3.47 10.03
C GLY A 295 -2.68 -4.48 11.16
N ALA A 296 -1.55 -5.12 11.46
CA ALA A 296 -1.40 -6.03 12.60
C ALA A 296 -1.27 -5.27 13.93
N ALA A 297 -0.60 -4.12 13.91
CA ALA A 297 -0.53 -3.22 15.06
C ALA A 297 -1.80 -2.35 15.18
N PRO A 298 -2.04 -1.73 16.35
CA PRO A 298 -3.15 -0.81 16.53
C PRO A 298 -3.15 0.33 15.50
N CYS A 299 -4.29 0.58 14.88
CA CYS A 299 -4.46 1.60 13.84
C CYS A 299 -5.69 2.47 14.14
N ALA A 300 -5.65 3.73 13.69
CA ALA A 300 -6.79 4.63 13.73
C ALA A 300 -6.97 5.33 12.38
N SER A 301 -8.22 5.55 11.99
CA SER A 301 -8.59 6.37 10.83
C SER A 301 -9.45 7.52 11.30
N LEU A 302 -8.98 8.75 11.14
CA LEU A 302 -9.61 9.95 11.67
C LEU A 302 -10.04 10.89 10.55
N GLY A 303 -11.23 11.46 10.68
CA GLY A 303 -11.78 12.37 9.68
C GLY A 303 -12.67 11.68 8.65
N GLY A 304 -12.79 12.31 7.47
CA GLY A 304 -13.68 11.84 6.40
C GLY A 304 -13.85 12.90 5.31
N VAL A 305 -14.89 12.74 4.48
CA VAL A 305 -15.24 13.72 3.43
C VAL A 305 -15.62 15.03 4.11
N ASP A 306 -14.92 16.11 3.75
CA ASP A 306 -15.11 17.47 4.29
C ASP A 306 -15.04 17.57 5.84
N ALA A 307 -14.47 16.59 6.48
CA ALA A 307 -14.39 16.45 7.94
C ALA A 307 -12.95 16.19 8.42
N ALA A 308 -12.02 17.06 8.03
CA ALA A 308 -10.62 16.95 8.46
C ALA A 308 -10.51 17.01 10.00
N PRO A 309 -9.82 16.05 10.67
CA PRO A 309 -9.80 15.96 12.13
C PRO A 309 -9.08 17.17 12.76
N ALA A 310 -9.48 17.54 13.98
CA ALA A 310 -8.73 18.51 14.79
C ALA A 310 -7.41 17.89 15.28
N ALA A 311 -6.37 18.73 15.50
CA ALA A 311 -5.09 18.27 16.02
C ALA A 311 -5.22 17.54 17.37
N ALA A 312 -6.11 18.00 18.25
CA ALA A 312 -6.39 17.36 19.53
C ALA A 312 -6.85 15.90 19.40
N ALA A 313 -7.69 15.60 18.41
CA ALA A 313 -8.15 14.23 18.18
C ALA A 313 -6.99 13.31 17.71
N VAL A 314 -6.10 13.82 16.84
CA VAL A 314 -4.93 13.08 16.37
C VAL A 314 -3.94 12.86 17.52
N ILE A 315 -3.74 13.87 18.37
CA ILE A 315 -2.87 13.79 19.56
C ILE A 315 -3.39 12.76 20.56
N ALA A 316 -4.70 12.73 20.82
CA ALA A 316 -5.32 11.76 21.71
C ALA A 316 -5.13 10.32 21.17
N ALA A 317 -5.44 10.11 19.90
CA ALA A 317 -5.22 8.80 19.25
C ALA A 317 -3.74 8.39 19.28
N ALA A 318 -2.80 9.34 19.09
CA ALA A 318 -1.38 9.03 19.19
C ALA A 318 -0.96 8.58 20.59
N ALA A 319 -1.52 9.20 21.63
CA ALA A 319 -1.29 8.80 23.02
C ALA A 319 -1.76 7.36 23.26
N ASP A 320 -2.98 7.02 22.79
CA ASP A 320 -3.56 5.70 22.97
C ASP A 320 -2.76 4.61 22.24
N LEU A 321 -2.35 4.88 20.97
CA LEU A 321 -1.57 3.92 20.19
C LEU A 321 -0.17 3.69 20.79
N LEU A 322 0.48 4.74 21.29
CA LEU A 322 1.79 4.63 21.93
C LEU A 322 1.71 3.86 23.26
N ALA A 323 0.65 4.07 24.06
CA ALA A 323 0.42 3.32 25.28
C ALA A 323 0.16 1.82 25.01
N ALA A 324 -0.67 1.51 24.01
CA ALA A 324 -0.93 0.13 23.58
C ALA A 324 0.34 -0.58 23.09
N GLY A 325 1.19 0.12 22.32
CA GLY A 325 2.47 -0.42 21.84
C GLY A 325 3.46 -0.69 22.96
N ALA A 326 3.50 0.14 24.01
CA ALA A 326 4.33 -0.09 25.18
C ALA A 326 3.89 -1.33 25.98
N ALA A 327 2.59 -1.53 26.13
CA ALA A 327 2.03 -2.70 26.82
C ALA A 327 2.31 -4.01 26.07
N ALA A 328 2.25 -4.01 24.73
CA ALA A 328 2.55 -5.19 23.90
C ALA A 328 4.05 -5.58 23.92
N GLY A 329 4.96 -4.59 24.03
CA GLY A 329 6.40 -4.82 24.12
C GLY A 329 6.90 -5.21 25.53
N ALA A 330 6.05 -5.11 26.56
CA ALA A 330 6.37 -5.48 27.95
C ALA A 330 5.82 -6.88 28.33
N ALA A 331 5.11 -7.57 27.44
CA ALA A 331 4.70 -8.95 27.67
C ALA A 331 5.91 -9.88 27.45
N PRO A 332 6.21 -10.80 28.41
CA PRO A 332 7.38 -11.67 28.41
C PRO A 332 7.40 -12.68 27.25
#